data_3c885e251c62537d676eb77d547ce8e5
#
_entry.id   3c885e251c62537d676eb77d547ce8e5
#
_cell.length_a   1.000
_cell.length_b   1.000
_cell.length_c   1.000
_cell.angle_alpha   90.00
_cell.angle_beta   90.00
_cell.angle_gamma   90.00
#
_symmetry.space_group_name_H-M   'P 1'
#
loop_
_entity.id
_entity.type
_entity.pdbx_description
1 polymer ?
#
loop_
_entity_poly.entity_id
_entity_poly.type
_entity_poly.pdbx_seq_one_letter_code
_entity_poly.pdbx_strand_id
1 'polypeptide(L)'
;RVMFANGNSISYLYDAAGRKLRTVHVLEGDSVTTDYCGNVVYENGVPQILLTEVGYVSLTDGQYHYYLKDHQGNNRVVVDEEGTVEEVNHYYPFGGVFSSTGDAQPYKYNGKELDRKGGLDWYDYGARHYDSVLGRWNGVDPSCEKHYSWSPYVYCKNNPVLRIDPDGKDDYVINYHGRVRLIRKTDRIVDVLYASGTSGTVSKINPEWKNIKVFDKSILPALETNLGNNTSGADYFAETSSAYDAANIATFGIENTGVEWKYTAGYRDGEKKYIIGNSSRDYSVSTLEGINNNPFEGFQPIVDIHSHPSTQGASEHDMLNSKGKNGVSFGVYFKDNKTLYEYNSVRSNLNSIKMNSMLDLMRYTFRKYNENDEEE
;
A
#
# COMPACT_ATOMS: atom_id res chain seq x y z
N ARG A 1 -19.93 -19.85 4.88
CA ARG A 1 -21.04 -19.93 5.83
C ARG A 1 -20.70 -20.92 6.95
N VAL A 2 -20.93 -20.53 8.18
CA VAL A 2 -20.86 -21.39 9.38
C VAL A 2 -22.28 -21.74 9.81
N MET A 3 -22.50 -22.98 10.23
CA MET A 3 -23.79 -23.45 10.75
C MET A 3 -23.55 -24.15 12.09
N PHE A 4 -24.28 -23.76 13.11
CA PHE A 4 -24.21 -24.33 14.45
C PHE A 4 -25.28 -25.41 14.61
N ALA A 5 -25.01 -26.36 15.47
CA ALA A 5 -25.94 -27.47 15.73
C ALA A 5 -27.31 -27.02 16.27
N ASN A 6 -27.38 -25.86 16.93
CA ASN A 6 -28.59 -25.25 17.43
C ASN A 6 -29.41 -24.47 16.39
N GLY A 7 -29.01 -24.49 15.10
CA GLY A 7 -29.67 -23.78 14.01
C GLY A 7 -29.17 -22.37 13.78
N ASN A 8 -28.32 -21.80 14.61
CA ASN A 8 -27.67 -20.55 14.41
C ASN A 8 -26.76 -20.59 13.16
N SER A 9 -26.51 -19.45 12.51
CA SER A 9 -25.61 -19.41 11.36
C SER A 9 -24.93 -18.07 11.21
N ILE A 10 -23.74 -18.10 10.58
CA ILE A 10 -22.99 -16.91 10.16
C ILE A 10 -22.70 -17.04 8.68
N SER A 11 -22.99 -16.00 7.92
CA SER A 11 -22.73 -15.93 6.48
C SER A 11 -21.81 -14.76 6.17
N TYR A 12 -20.82 -15.00 5.31
CA TYR A 12 -19.87 -14.00 4.87
C TYR A 12 -20.00 -13.77 3.36
N LEU A 13 -19.92 -12.53 2.93
CA LEU A 13 -19.87 -12.12 1.53
C LEU A 13 -18.55 -11.40 1.29
N TYR A 14 -17.81 -11.87 0.28
CA TYR A 14 -16.55 -11.28 -0.18
C TYR A 14 -16.67 -10.87 -1.64
N ASP A 15 -15.90 -9.86 -2.04
CA ASP A 15 -15.72 -9.53 -3.47
C ASP A 15 -14.74 -10.52 -4.15
N ALA A 16 -14.55 -10.31 -5.46
CA ALA A 16 -13.64 -11.15 -6.26
C ALA A 16 -12.16 -11.00 -5.85
N ALA A 17 -11.80 -9.94 -5.14
CA ALA A 17 -10.46 -9.71 -4.60
C ALA A 17 -10.28 -10.28 -3.18
N GLY A 18 -11.31 -10.94 -2.61
CA GLY A 18 -11.29 -11.51 -1.26
C GLY A 18 -11.51 -10.48 -0.15
N ARG A 19 -12.01 -9.27 -0.48
CA ARG A 19 -12.36 -8.28 0.56
C ARG A 19 -13.75 -8.59 1.10
N LYS A 20 -13.87 -8.62 2.42
CA LYS A 20 -15.15 -8.83 3.09
C LYS A 20 -16.06 -7.63 2.86
N LEU A 21 -17.26 -7.88 2.37
CA LEU A 21 -18.29 -6.88 2.10
C LEU A 21 -19.41 -6.92 3.15
N ARG A 22 -19.76 -8.12 3.62
CA ARG A 22 -20.85 -8.30 4.58
C ARG A 22 -20.68 -9.54 5.43
N THR A 23 -21.08 -9.44 6.67
CA THR A 23 -21.33 -10.58 7.57
C THR A 23 -22.77 -10.53 8.07
N VAL A 24 -23.45 -11.65 8.06
CA VAL A 24 -24.79 -11.80 8.64
C VAL A 24 -24.76 -12.88 9.70
N HIS A 25 -25.01 -12.51 10.94
CA HIS A 25 -25.19 -13.40 12.06
C HIS A 25 -26.68 -13.64 12.29
N VAL A 26 -27.09 -14.89 12.32
CA VAL A 26 -28.46 -15.29 12.71
C VAL A 26 -28.32 -16.14 13.96
N LEU A 27 -28.72 -15.57 15.10
CA LEU A 27 -28.55 -16.16 16.42
C LEU A 27 -29.90 -16.12 17.13
N GLU A 28 -30.41 -17.29 17.58
CA GLU A 28 -31.67 -17.42 18.30
C GLU A 28 -32.89 -16.77 17.60
N GLY A 29 -32.83 -16.67 16.28
CA GLY A 29 -33.86 -16.05 15.45
C GLY A 29 -33.64 -14.58 15.13
N ASP A 30 -32.75 -13.90 15.83
CA ASP A 30 -32.38 -12.52 15.54
C ASP A 30 -31.25 -12.44 14.49
N SER A 31 -31.31 -11.41 13.65
CA SER A 31 -30.31 -11.19 12.59
C SER A 31 -29.59 -9.87 12.78
N VAL A 32 -28.25 -9.94 12.82
CA VAL A 32 -27.38 -8.77 12.81
C VAL A 32 -26.56 -8.77 11.54
N THR A 33 -26.62 -7.68 10.78
CA THR A 33 -25.87 -7.50 9.54
C THR A 33 -24.77 -6.48 9.76
N THR A 34 -23.53 -6.86 9.44
CA THR A 34 -22.37 -5.97 9.44
C THR A 34 -21.90 -5.76 7.99
N ASP A 35 -21.86 -4.52 7.53
CA ASP A 35 -21.38 -4.12 6.20
C ASP A 35 -20.03 -3.43 6.31
N TYR A 36 -19.12 -3.74 5.36
CA TYR A 36 -17.77 -3.21 5.31
C TYR A 36 -17.59 -2.36 4.04
N CYS A 37 -17.54 -1.04 4.21
CA CYS A 37 -17.38 -0.07 3.11
C CYS A 37 -16.01 0.61 3.22
N GLY A 38 -14.99 -0.01 2.66
CA GLY A 38 -13.60 0.44 2.83
C GLY A 38 -13.17 0.32 4.31
N ASN A 39 -12.92 1.47 4.93
CA ASN A 39 -12.55 1.55 6.35
C ASN A 39 -13.74 1.89 7.28
N VAL A 40 -14.95 1.98 6.75
CA VAL A 40 -16.15 2.22 7.54
C VAL A 40 -16.92 0.92 7.73
N VAL A 41 -17.25 0.61 8.99
CA VAL A 41 -18.04 -0.55 9.39
C VAL A 41 -19.43 -0.09 9.83
N TYR A 42 -20.44 -0.73 9.27
CA TYR A 42 -21.86 -0.48 9.57
C TYR A 42 -22.44 -1.69 10.29
N GLU A 43 -23.33 -1.46 11.24
CA GLU A 43 -24.16 -2.52 11.81
C GLU A 43 -25.64 -2.18 11.58
N ASN A 44 -26.37 -3.11 10.95
CA ASN A 44 -27.78 -2.93 10.57
C ASN A 44 -28.04 -1.61 9.79
N GLY A 45 -27.09 -1.22 8.92
CA GLY A 45 -27.17 -0.01 8.11
C GLY A 45 -26.78 1.29 8.83
N VAL A 46 -26.39 1.22 10.11
CA VAL A 46 -25.92 2.37 10.89
C VAL A 46 -24.40 2.35 10.96
N PRO A 47 -23.70 3.46 10.59
CA PRO A 47 -22.25 3.52 10.68
C PRO A 47 -21.81 3.47 12.15
N GLN A 48 -20.88 2.58 12.46
CA GLN A 48 -20.40 2.33 13.83
C GLN A 48 -18.95 2.79 14.01
N ILE A 49 -18.07 2.38 13.11
CA ILE A 49 -16.62 2.53 13.28
C ILE A 49 -16.01 3.02 11.98
N LEU A 50 -15.14 4.03 12.06
CA LEU A 50 -14.20 4.41 11.02
C LEU A 50 -12.80 3.93 11.44
N LEU A 51 -12.28 2.91 10.78
CA LEU A 51 -10.94 2.36 11.04
C LEU A 51 -9.86 3.30 10.54
N THR A 52 -8.81 3.48 11.35
CA THR A 52 -7.61 4.25 11.03
C THR A 52 -6.35 3.40 11.22
N GLU A 53 -5.18 3.88 10.80
CA GLU A 53 -3.91 3.17 10.99
C GLU A 53 -3.53 3.00 12.47
N VAL A 54 -3.95 3.95 13.30
CA VAL A 54 -3.56 4.02 14.73
C VAL A 54 -4.68 3.62 15.68
N GLY A 55 -5.89 3.33 15.17
CA GLY A 55 -7.04 3.02 16.01
C GLY A 55 -8.35 3.07 15.24
N TYR A 56 -9.37 3.70 15.81
CA TYR A 56 -10.64 3.95 15.15
C TYR A 56 -11.33 5.19 15.69
N VAL A 57 -12.32 5.68 14.94
CA VAL A 57 -13.28 6.69 15.39
C VAL A 57 -14.63 6.01 15.56
N SER A 58 -15.22 6.11 16.72
CA SER A 58 -16.61 5.73 16.96
C SER A 58 -17.51 6.74 16.24
N LEU A 59 -18.32 6.27 15.30
CA LEU A 59 -19.22 7.14 14.51
C LEU A 59 -20.56 7.40 15.21
N THR A 60 -20.75 6.79 16.38
CA THR A 60 -21.97 7.00 17.20
C THR A 60 -21.85 8.23 18.10
N ASP A 61 -20.65 8.55 18.56
CA ASP A 61 -20.36 9.65 19.48
C ASP A 61 -19.23 10.58 19.01
N GLY A 62 -18.50 10.19 17.95
CA GLY A 62 -17.40 10.96 17.36
C GLY A 62 -16.06 10.83 18.11
N GLN A 63 -15.96 9.94 19.10
CA GLN A 63 -14.74 9.77 19.89
C GLN A 63 -13.64 9.02 19.16
N TYR A 64 -12.38 9.40 19.43
CA TYR A 64 -11.19 8.77 18.89
C TYR A 64 -10.65 7.74 19.87
N HIS A 65 -10.29 6.56 19.35
CA HIS A 65 -9.72 5.46 20.12
C HIS A 65 -8.41 5.02 19.48
N TYR A 66 -7.38 4.77 20.29
CA TYR A 66 -6.04 4.45 19.84
C TYR A 66 -5.63 3.04 20.27
N TYR A 67 -4.91 2.35 19.38
CA TYR A 67 -4.36 1.02 19.62
C TYR A 67 -2.89 1.10 20.04
N LEU A 68 -2.57 0.55 21.20
CA LEU A 68 -1.21 0.23 21.57
C LEU A 68 -0.93 -1.22 21.14
N LYS A 69 -0.10 -1.37 20.13
CA LYS A 69 0.19 -2.66 19.50
C LYS A 69 1.55 -3.20 19.95
N ASP A 70 1.67 -4.52 20.03
CA ASP A 70 2.97 -5.15 20.19
C ASP A 70 3.70 -5.32 18.82
N HIS A 71 4.89 -5.95 18.85
CA HIS A 71 5.76 -6.15 17.68
C HIS A 71 5.12 -6.97 16.55
N GLN A 72 4.04 -7.70 16.83
CA GLN A 72 3.28 -8.50 15.85
C GLN A 72 2.03 -7.78 15.34
N GLY A 73 1.77 -6.55 15.80
CA GLY A 73 0.57 -5.81 15.45
C GLY A 73 -0.67 -6.24 16.24
N ASN A 74 -0.50 -6.99 17.34
CA ASN A 74 -1.61 -7.37 18.22
C ASN A 74 -2.09 -6.13 18.97
N ASN A 75 -3.39 -5.87 18.99
CA ASN A 75 -3.97 -4.79 19.78
C ASN A 75 -3.95 -5.18 21.26
N ARG A 76 -2.97 -4.66 22.00
CA ARG A 76 -2.72 -4.96 23.41
C ARG A 76 -3.55 -4.09 24.34
N VAL A 77 -3.68 -2.82 23.99
CA VAL A 77 -4.45 -1.86 24.77
C VAL A 77 -5.22 -0.97 23.82
N VAL A 78 -6.44 -0.62 24.18
CA VAL A 78 -7.25 0.43 23.56
C VAL A 78 -7.39 1.55 24.56
N VAL A 79 -7.13 2.77 24.14
CA VAL A 79 -7.30 3.98 24.95
C VAL A 79 -8.18 4.98 24.19
N ASP A 80 -8.95 5.78 24.94
CA ASP A 80 -9.66 6.92 24.39
C ASP A 80 -8.73 8.14 24.13
N GLU A 81 -9.27 9.26 23.72
CA GLU A 81 -8.52 10.48 23.42
C GLU A 81 -7.96 11.18 24.67
N GLU A 82 -8.51 10.89 25.85
CA GLU A 82 -8.00 11.35 27.14
C GLU A 82 -6.92 10.43 27.71
N GLY A 83 -6.65 9.28 27.06
CA GLY A 83 -5.69 8.29 27.52
C GLY A 83 -6.26 7.30 28.54
N THR A 84 -7.58 7.26 28.74
CA THR A 84 -8.23 6.26 29.58
C THR A 84 -8.16 4.89 28.93
N VAL A 85 -7.77 3.88 29.70
CA VAL A 85 -7.70 2.49 29.21
C VAL A 85 -9.09 1.89 29.16
N GLU A 86 -9.56 1.56 27.96
CA GLU A 86 -10.88 0.95 27.72
C GLU A 86 -10.81 -0.57 27.60
N GLU A 87 -9.70 -1.06 27.04
CA GLU A 87 -9.51 -2.47 26.78
C GLU A 87 -8.04 -2.89 26.95
N VAL A 88 -7.80 -4.04 27.57
CA VAL A 88 -6.48 -4.67 27.65
C VAL A 88 -6.61 -6.12 27.20
N ASN A 89 -5.77 -6.57 26.27
CA ASN A 89 -5.77 -7.93 25.75
C ASN A 89 -4.43 -8.64 26.00
N HIS A 90 -4.51 -9.88 26.44
CA HIS A 90 -3.40 -10.80 26.57
C HIS A 90 -3.64 -12.03 25.68
N TYR A 91 -2.63 -12.38 24.89
CA TYR A 91 -2.73 -13.45 23.90
C TYR A 91 -1.79 -14.62 24.22
N TYR A 92 -2.26 -15.84 23.97
CA TYR A 92 -1.38 -16.97 23.78
C TYR A 92 -0.56 -16.81 22.50
N PRO A 93 0.57 -17.53 22.35
CA PRO A 93 1.42 -17.40 21.14
C PRO A 93 0.67 -17.57 19.82
N PHE A 94 -0.35 -18.42 19.77
CA PHE A 94 -1.20 -18.63 18.60
C PHE A 94 -2.42 -17.68 18.52
N GLY A 95 -2.45 -16.62 19.31
CA GLY A 95 -3.46 -15.57 19.19
C GLY A 95 -4.75 -15.79 19.97
N GLY A 96 -4.88 -16.92 20.66
CA GLY A 96 -6.02 -17.12 21.57
C GLY A 96 -5.97 -16.08 22.69
N VAL A 97 -7.09 -15.40 22.96
CA VAL A 97 -7.20 -14.42 24.05
C VAL A 97 -7.37 -15.18 25.36
N PHE A 98 -6.37 -15.11 26.26
CA PHE A 98 -6.48 -15.76 27.56
C PHE A 98 -6.96 -14.83 28.67
N SER A 99 -6.83 -13.53 28.50
CA SER A 99 -7.37 -12.52 29.41
C SER A 99 -7.66 -11.25 28.63
N SER A 100 -8.83 -10.69 28.86
CA SER A 100 -9.25 -9.40 28.31
C SER A 100 -10.02 -8.64 29.38
N THR A 101 -9.77 -7.33 29.50
CA THR A 101 -10.62 -6.41 30.24
C THR A 101 -11.24 -5.46 29.22
N GLY A 102 -12.56 -5.31 29.25
CA GLY A 102 -13.30 -4.57 28.23
C GLY A 102 -13.54 -5.41 26.95
N ASP A 103 -14.32 -4.88 26.05
CA ASP A 103 -14.62 -5.41 24.71
C ASP A 103 -15.05 -4.25 23.79
N ALA A 104 -14.18 -3.24 23.71
CA ALA A 104 -14.47 -1.99 23.01
C ALA A 104 -14.59 -2.15 21.48
N GLN A 105 -13.94 -3.16 20.92
CA GLN A 105 -13.90 -3.38 19.47
C GLN A 105 -13.45 -4.81 19.11
N PRO A 106 -13.78 -5.33 17.88
CA PRO A 106 -13.50 -6.72 17.53
C PRO A 106 -12.07 -6.99 17.02
N TYR A 107 -11.23 -5.97 16.73
CA TYR A 107 -9.91 -6.15 16.13
C TYR A 107 -8.87 -6.47 17.21
N LYS A 108 -8.32 -7.69 17.21
CA LYS A 108 -7.48 -8.21 18.29
C LYS A 108 -6.09 -8.64 17.80
N TYR A 109 -5.82 -9.94 17.73
CA TYR A 109 -4.54 -10.55 17.31
C TYR A 109 -4.18 -10.19 15.87
N ASN A 110 -2.95 -9.74 15.62
CA ASN A 110 -2.46 -9.20 14.35
C ASN A 110 -3.35 -8.07 13.76
N GLY A 111 -4.14 -7.39 14.60
CA GLY A 111 -5.13 -6.41 14.15
C GLY A 111 -6.30 -7.00 13.37
N LYS A 112 -6.51 -8.31 13.41
CA LYS A 112 -7.60 -8.99 12.70
C LYS A 112 -8.89 -8.99 13.50
N GLU A 113 -10.00 -8.98 12.78
CA GLU A 113 -11.33 -9.07 13.40
C GLU A 113 -11.56 -10.45 13.97
N LEU A 114 -11.86 -10.51 15.25
CA LEU A 114 -12.24 -11.71 15.97
C LEU A 114 -13.77 -11.83 16.00
N ASP A 115 -14.32 -12.81 15.30
CA ASP A 115 -15.73 -13.14 15.36
C ASP A 115 -16.00 -14.09 16.53
N ARG A 116 -16.59 -13.55 17.60
CA ARG A 116 -16.99 -14.29 18.80
C ARG A 116 -18.46 -14.64 18.85
N LYS A 117 -19.24 -14.12 17.91
CA LYS A 117 -20.68 -14.31 17.92
C LYS A 117 -21.02 -15.80 17.76
N GLY A 118 -21.94 -16.27 18.57
CA GLY A 118 -22.30 -17.70 18.63
C GLY A 118 -21.20 -18.63 19.17
N GLY A 119 -20.13 -18.10 19.78
CA GLY A 119 -19.02 -18.90 20.33
C GLY A 119 -18.03 -19.37 19.24
N LEU A 120 -17.91 -18.66 18.11
CA LEU A 120 -17.07 -19.06 16.99
C LEU A 120 -15.57 -18.90 17.28
N ASP A 121 -15.15 -17.77 17.84
CA ASP A 121 -13.76 -17.41 18.18
C ASP A 121 -12.75 -17.55 17.02
N TRP A 122 -13.16 -17.19 15.79
CA TRP A 122 -12.30 -17.23 14.62
C TRP A 122 -11.88 -15.83 14.19
N TYR A 123 -10.61 -15.73 13.76
CA TYR A 123 -10.09 -14.50 13.14
C TYR A 123 -10.31 -14.50 11.63
N ASP A 124 -10.79 -13.39 11.10
CA ASP A 124 -10.92 -13.18 9.66
C ASP A 124 -9.64 -12.56 9.09
N TYR A 125 -8.94 -13.33 8.24
CA TYR A 125 -7.77 -12.88 7.51
C TYR A 125 -8.07 -12.59 6.01
N GLY A 126 -9.35 -12.56 5.63
CA GLY A 126 -9.81 -12.33 4.26
C GLY A 126 -9.87 -13.62 3.44
N ALA A 127 -8.74 -14.11 2.98
CA ALA A 127 -8.70 -15.34 2.17
C ALA A 127 -9.10 -16.59 2.96
N ARG A 128 -8.81 -16.62 4.28
CA ARG A 128 -9.10 -17.75 5.19
C ARG A 128 -9.50 -17.25 6.57
N HIS A 129 -10.27 -18.07 7.27
CA HIS A 129 -10.49 -17.88 8.68
C HIS A 129 -9.45 -18.68 9.48
N TYR A 130 -8.98 -18.10 10.57
CA TYR A 130 -7.98 -18.68 11.44
C TYR A 130 -8.60 -19.06 12.77
N ASP A 131 -8.40 -20.29 13.17
CA ASP A 131 -8.78 -20.83 14.47
C ASP A 131 -7.58 -20.79 15.42
N SER A 132 -7.59 -19.85 16.36
CA SER A 132 -6.49 -19.65 17.30
C SER A 132 -6.42 -20.72 18.40
N VAL A 133 -7.51 -21.44 18.65
CA VAL A 133 -7.57 -22.57 19.61
C VAL A 133 -6.87 -23.78 19.03
N LEU A 134 -7.10 -24.05 17.74
CA LEU A 134 -6.43 -25.14 17.02
C LEU A 134 -5.04 -24.73 16.49
N GLY A 135 -4.74 -23.45 16.43
CA GLY A 135 -3.50 -22.91 15.88
C GLY A 135 -3.34 -23.13 14.37
N ARG A 136 -4.45 -23.17 13.61
CA ARG A 136 -4.43 -23.50 12.18
C ARG A 136 -5.54 -22.80 11.40
N TRP A 137 -5.35 -22.76 10.09
CA TRP A 137 -6.34 -22.29 9.15
C TRP A 137 -7.53 -23.25 9.02
N ASN A 138 -8.73 -22.69 8.83
CA ASN A 138 -9.95 -23.46 8.57
C ASN A 138 -10.13 -23.90 7.11
N GLY A 139 -9.31 -23.34 6.20
CA GLY A 139 -9.31 -23.67 4.79
C GLY A 139 -7.93 -24.12 4.30
N VAL A 140 -7.92 -24.85 3.18
CA VAL A 140 -6.69 -25.22 2.47
C VAL A 140 -6.00 -23.96 1.96
N ASP A 141 -4.67 -23.90 2.10
CA ASP A 141 -3.88 -22.82 1.54
C ASP A 141 -4.00 -22.82 0.01
N PRO A 142 -4.46 -21.73 -0.61
CA PRO A 142 -4.50 -21.62 -2.08
C PRO A 142 -3.12 -21.81 -2.75
N SER A 143 -2.02 -21.62 -2.00
CA SER A 143 -0.65 -21.83 -2.45
C SER A 143 -0.02 -23.13 -1.95
N CYS A 144 -0.79 -24.07 -1.41
CA CYS A 144 -0.26 -25.31 -0.81
C CYS A 144 0.58 -26.16 -1.78
N GLU A 145 0.26 -26.13 -3.07
CA GLU A 145 1.04 -26.83 -4.11
C GLU A 145 2.49 -26.33 -4.24
N LYS A 146 2.79 -25.13 -3.71
CA LYS A 146 4.15 -24.58 -3.69
C LYS A 146 4.93 -24.98 -2.44
N HIS A 147 4.26 -25.62 -1.46
CA HIS A 147 4.81 -25.90 -0.14
C HIS A 147 4.54 -27.34 0.34
N TYR A 148 4.87 -28.33 -0.50
CA TYR A 148 4.60 -29.77 -0.23
C TYR A 148 5.12 -30.30 1.10
N SER A 149 6.13 -29.65 1.71
CA SER A 149 6.71 -30.05 2.99
C SER A 149 5.88 -29.60 4.22
N TRP A 150 4.84 -28.80 4.01
CA TRP A 150 4.01 -28.26 5.10
C TRP A 150 2.56 -28.68 4.92
N SER A 151 1.87 -28.81 6.06
CA SER A 151 0.41 -28.99 6.04
C SER A 151 -0.27 -27.79 5.36
N PRO A 152 -1.26 -27.98 4.47
CA PRO A 152 -2.00 -26.88 3.85
C PRO A 152 -2.83 -26.04 4.86
N TYR A 153 -2.92 -26.47 6.11
CA TYR A 153 -3.61 -25.76 7.19
C TYR A 153 -2.66 -25.11 8.20
N VAL A 154 -1.33 -25.18 8.00
CA VAL A 154 -0.36 -24.69 8.97
C VAL A 154 -0.39 -23.16 9.04
N TYR A 155 -0.46 -22.61 10.25
CA TYR A 155 -0.29 -21.19 10.51
C TYR A 155 1.17 -20.89 10.86
N CYS A 156 1.76 -19.89 10.21
CA CYS A 156 3.12 -19.38 10.47
C CYS A 156 4.21 -20.47 10.56
N LYS A 157 4.02 -21.63 9.87
CA LYS A 157 4.92 -22.80 9.97
C LYS A 157 5.15 -23.24 11.42
N ASN A 158 4.10 -23.19 12.26
CA ASN A 158 4.10 -23.48 13.70
C ASN A 158 5.06 -22.59 14.52
N ASN A 159 5.36 -21.38 14.04
CA ASN A 159 6.20 -20.40 14.76
C ASN A 159 5.57 -18.99 14.76
N PRO A 160 4.40 -18.82 15.42
CA PRO A 160 3.66 -17.57 15.38
C PRO A 160 4.31 -16.44 16.21
N VAL A 161 5.29 -16.75 17.08
CA VAL A 161 6.01 -15.73 17.85
C VAL A 161 7.02 -14.94 16.98
N LEU A 162 7.67 -15.64 16.03
CA LEU A 162 8.65 -15.04 15.13
C LEU A 162 8.11 -14.74 13.73
N ARG A 163 6.88 -15.18 13.45
CA ARG A 163 6.25 -15.04 12.14
C ARG A 163 4.84 -14.54 12.30
N ILE A 164 4.47 -13.69 11.38
CA ILE A 164 3.10 -13.25 11.18
C ILE A 164 2.69 -13.76 9.81
N ASP A 165 1.43 -14.14 9.64
CA ASP A 165 0.81 -14.34 8.32
C ASP A 165 -0.26 -13.24 8.17
N PRO A 166 0.08 -12.07 7.61
CA PRO A 166 -0.82 -10.91 7.58
C PRO A 166 -1.57 -10.77 6.27
N ASP A 167 -2.05 -11.80 5.63
CA ASP A 167 -2.70 -11.76 4.32
C ASP A 167 -1.83 -11.27 3.17
N GLY A 168 -0.81 -11.86 3.04
CA GLY A 168 0.15 -11.84 2.28
C GLY A 168 0.46 -11.38 0.95
N LYS A 169 1.46 -10.56 0.79
CA LYS A 169 2.01 -10.31 -0.53
C LYS A 169 3.50 -10.01 -0.45
N ASP A 170 4.07 -9.59 -1.51
CA ASP A 170 5.38 -9.88 -1.97
C ASP A 170 6.43 -8.89 -1.45
N ASP A 171 7.64 -9.36 -1.16
CA ASP A 171 8.79 -8.51 -0.87
C ASP A 171 9.57 -8.25 -2.15
N TYR A 172 9.81 -6.99 -2.46
CA TYR A 172 10.57 -6.54 -3.61
C TYR A 172 11.86 -5.86 -3.18
N VAL A 173 12.86 -5.91 -4.03
CA VAL A 173 14.11 -5.16 -3.86
C VAL A 173 14.33 -4.29 -5.07
N ILE A 174 14.71 -3.03 -4.83
CA ILE A 174 15.25 -2.14 -5.86
C ILE A 174 16.77 -2.07 -5.73
N ASN A 175 17.48 -2.25 -6.83
CA ASN A 175 18.92 -2.10 -6.85
C ASN A 175 19.35 -0.67 -7.21
N TYR A 176 20.66 -0.39 -7.20
CA TYR A 176 21.21 0.93 -7.53
C TYR A 176 20.81 1.43 -8.93
N HIS A 177 20.60 0.53 -9.90
CA HIS A 177 20.16 0.84 -11.26
C HIS A 177 18.62 0.94 -11.40
N GLY A 178 17.88 1.10 -10.32
CA GLY A 178 16.42 1.27 -10.33
C GLY A 178 15.62 0.01 -10.71
N ARG A 179 16.26 -1.15 -10.85
CA ARG A 179 15.56 -2.40 -11.18
C ARG A 179 14.85 -2.95 -9.97
N VAL A 180 13.54 -3.04 -10.05
CA VAL A 180 12.68 -3.71 -9.07
C VAL A 180 12.64 -5.20 -9.37
N ARG A 181 12.74 -6.03 -8.36
CA ARG A 181 12.68 -7.48 -8.47
C ARG A 181 11.97 -8.09 -7.27
N LEU A 182 11.07 -9.02 -7.54
CA LEU A 182 10.46 -9.88 -6.54
C LEU A 182 11.53 -10.82 -5.93
N ILE A 183 11.72 -10.75 -4.63
CA ILE A 183 12.66 -11.61 -3.90
C ILE A 183 11.94 -12.69 -3.12
N ARG A 184 10.82 -12.35 -2.51
CA ARG A 184 10.06 -13.27 -1.68
C ARG A 184 8.58 -12.97 -1.79
N LYS A 185 7.81 -13.99 -2.16
CA LYS A 185 6.37 -13.96 -1.98
C LYS A 185 6.05 -14.03 -0.51
N THR A 186 5.28 -13.09 -0.04
CA THR A 186 4.87 -13.01 1.35
C THR A 186 3.35 -12.91 1.42
N ASP A 187 2.80 -13.02 2.58
CA ASP A 187 1.39 -12.92 2.80
C ASP A 187 0.96 -11.58 3.46
N ARG A 188 1.61 -10.44 3.22
CA ARG A 188 1.28 -9.12 3.81
C ARG A 188 0.17 -8.37 3.05
N ILE A 189 -0.53 -7.48 3.73
CA ILE A 189 -1.52 -6.58 3.12
C ILE A 189 -0.85 -5.60 2.13
N VAL A 190 0.42 -5.28 2.37
CA VAL A 190 1.21 -4.36 1.59
C VAL A 190 2.45 -5.05 1.06
N ASP A 191 2.85 -4.70 -0.14
CA ASP A 191 4.16 -5.05 -0.64
C ASP A 191 5.23 -4.20 0.03
N VAL A 192 6.43 -4.73 0.17
CA VAL A 192 7.56 -3.98 0.74
C VAL A 192 8.66 -3.87 -0.28
N LEU A 193 9.06 -2.63 -0.57
CA LEU A 193 10.18 -2.33 -1.45
C LEU A 193 11.42 -2.00 -0.61
N TYR A 194 12.47 -2.81 -0.74
CA TYR A 194 13.76 -2.63 -0.07
C TYR A 194 14.80 -2.06 -1.03
N ALA A 195 15.63 -1.14 -0.58
CA ALA A 195 16.75 -0.62 -1.36
C ALA A 195 18.04 -1.33 -1.01
N SER A 196 18.62 -2.10 -1.95
CA SER A 196 19.85 -2.85 -1.71
C SER A 196 21.12 -2.01 -1.75
N GLY A 197 21.09 -0.84 -2.42
CA GLY A 197 22.25 0.01 -2.63
C GLY A 197 23.37 -0.63 -3.49
N THR A 198 23.15 -1.83 -4.06
CA THR A 198 24.13 -2.56 -4.87
C THR A 198 23.75 -2.52 -6.34
N SER A 199 24.75 -2.62 -7.23
CA SER A 199 24.54 -2.71 -8.68
C SER A 199 24.19 -4.12 -9.16
N GLY A 200 24.43 -5.14 -8.30
CA GLY A 200 24.28 -6.54 -8.63
C GLY A 200 22.87 -7.08 -8.43
N THR A 201 22.67 -8.34 -8.82
CA THR A 201 21.45 -9.08 -8.55
C THR A 201 21.41 -9.50 -7.09
N VAL A 202 20.31 -9.21 -6.42
CA VAL A 202 20.05 -9.57 -5.03
C VAL A 202 19.15 -10.79 -4.98
N SER A 203 19.49 -11.77 -4.16
CA SER A 203 18.70 -13.00 -3.96
C SER A 203 18.14 -13.14 -2.54
N LYS A 204 18.55 -12.26 -1.62
CA LYS A 204 18.09 -12.25 -0.23
C LYS A 204 17.93 -10.81 0.27
N ILE A 205 16.93 -10.58 1.11
CA ILE A 205 16.70 -9.29 1.77
C ILE A 205 17.57 -9.20 3.02
N ASN A 206 18.25 -8.06 3.18
CA ASN A 206 18.82 -7.66 4.46
C ASN A 206 17.76 -6.83 5.22
N PRO A 207 17.34 -7.22 6.41
CA PRO A 207 16.34 -6.47 7.20
C PRO A 207 16.75 -5.04 7.56
N GLU A 208 18.05 -4.74 7.55
CA GLU A 208 18.59 -3.40 7.84
C GLU A 208 18.49 -2.44 6.65
N TRP A 209 18.16 -2.93 5.47
CA TRP A 209 17.97 -2.06 4.31
C TRP A 209 16.81 -1.10 4.50
N LYS A 210 16.98 0.12 4.00
CA LYS A 210 15.86 1.07 3.90
C LYS A 210 14.73 0.42 3.14
N ASN A 211 13.51 0.66 3.56
CA ASN A 211 12.32 0.10 2.91
C ASN A 211 11.13 1.03 3.04
N ILE A 212 10.17 0.82 2.16
CA ILE A 212 8.85 1.44 2.18
C ILE A 212 7.76 0.39 2.01
N LYS A 213 6.58 0.69 2.51
CA LYS A 213 5.35 -0.07 2.27
C LYS A 213 4.63 0.50 1.05
N VAL A 214 4.11 -0.39 0.21
CA VAL A 214 3.35 -0.07 -1.01
C VAL A 214 1.99 -0.75 -0.90
N PHE A 215 0.92 0.04 -0.88
CA PHE A 215 -0.44 -0.44 -0.66
C PHE A 215 -1.12 -0.88 -1.96
N ASP A 216 -0.87 -0.17 -3.06
CA ASP A 216 -1.33 -0.60 -4.37
C ASP A 216 -0.38 -1.66 -4.96
N LYS A 217 -0.86 -2.88 -4.93
CA LYS A 217 -0.12 -4.09 -5.30
C LYS A 217 0.11 -4.28 -6.79
N SER A 218 -0.48 -3.47 -7.61
CA SER A 218 -0.25 -3.48 -9.06
C SER A 218 1.07 -2.82 -9.44
N ILE A 219 1.60 -1.94 -8.59
CA ILE A 219 2.73 -1.08 -8.91
C ILE A 219 4.05 -1.86 -9.01
N LEU A 220 4.43 -2.61 -7.96
CA LEU A 220 5.74 -3.27 -7.94
C LEU A 220 5.89 -4.38 -9.00
N PRO A 221 4.86 -5.22 -9.26
CA PRO A 221 4.89 -6.14 -10.41
C PRO A 221 5.02 -5.42 -11.75
N ALA A 222 4.36 -4.27 -11.94
CA ALA A 222 4.50 -3.48 -13.15
C ALA A 222 5.91 -2.90 -13.29
N LEU A 223 6.51 -2.39 -12.21
CA LEU A 223 7.89 -1.90 -12.20
C LEU A 223 8.94 -3.02 -12.35
N GLU A 224 8.61 -4.27 -12.05
CA GLU A 224 9.48 -5.42 -12.34
C GLU A 224 9.48 -5.76 -13.82
N THR A 225 8.39 -5.49 -14.52
CA THR A 225 8.19 -5.86 -15.92
C THR A 225 8.72 -4.74 -16.84
N ASN A 226 9.67 -5.09 -17.70
CA ASN A 226 10.17 -4.16 -18.72
C ASN A 226 9.11 -3.86 -19.77
N LEU A 227 8.81 -2.58 -20.03
CA LEU A 227 7.84 -2.14 -21.03
C LEU A 227 8.43 -1.99 -22.44
N GLY A 228 9.74 -2.06 -22.62
CA GLY A 228 10.37 -1.94 -23.94
C GLY A 228 11.87 -2.11 -23.93
N ASN A 229 12.40 -2.76 -24.95
CA ASN A 229 13.81 -2.76 -25.27
C ASN A 229 14.09 -1.63 -26.26
N ASN A 230 14.56 -0.52 -25.77
CA ASN A 230 15.22 0.47 -26.62
C ASN A 230 16.73 0.13 -26.66
N THR A 231 17.42 0.45 -27.73
CA THR A 231 18.83 0.12 -27.95
C THR A 231 19.79 0.59 -26.87
N SER A 232 19.32 1.30 -25.85
CA SER A 232 20.11 1.92 -24.79
C SER A 232 19.64 1.66 -23.35
N GLY A 233 18.67 0.78 -23.10
CA GLY A 233 18.22 0.41 -21.73
C GLY A 233 16.77 -0.05 -21.68
N ALA A 234 16.30 -0.42 -20.52
CA ALA A 234 14.96 -0.89 -20.26
C ALA A 234 14.17 0.16 -19.47
N ASP A 235 12.94 0.40 -19.88
CA ASP A 235 12.03 1.33 -19.23
C ASP A 235 11.04 0.56 -18.34
N TYR A 236 10.84 1.04 -17.13
CA TYR A 236 9.99 0.45 -16.09
C TYR A 236 9.00 1.49 -15.61
N PHE A 237 7.70 1.28 -15.86
CA PHE A 237 6.65 2.18 -15.46
C PHE A 237 5.49 1.44 -14.81
N ALA A 238 4.80 2.12 -13.90
CA ALA A 238 3.56 1.68 -13.31
C ALA A 238 2.57 2.84 -13.22
N GLU A 239 1.28 2.53 -13.36
CA GLU A 239 0.19 3.47 -13.15
C GLU A 239 -0.58 3.09 -11.88
N THR A 240 -1.05 4.07 -11.13
CA THR A 240 -1.86 3.88 -9.92
C THR A 240 -2.84 5.04 -9.73
N SER A 241 -3.93 4.78 -8.98
CA SER A 241 -4.82 5.83 -8.46
C SER A 241 -4.36 6.32 -7.07
N SER A 242 -3.36 5.65 -6.45
CA SER A 242 -2.84 6.00 -5.14
C SER A 242 -1.80 7.11 -5.22
N ALA A 243 -2.17 8.35 -4.89
CA ALA A 243 -1.24 9.47 -4.78
C ALA A 243 -0.12 9.18 -3.76
N TYR A 244 -0.47 8.50 -2.66
CA TYR A 244 0.47 8.13 -1.61
C TYR A 244 1.56 7.18 -2.15
N ASP A 245 1.16 6.06 -2.75
CA ASP A 245 2.13 5.07 -3.25
C ASP A 245 2.98 5.63 -4.37
N ALA A 246 2.38 6.40 -5.29
CA ALA A 246 3.12 7.06 -6.37
C ALA A 246 4.22 7.98 -5.85
N ALA A 247 3.88 8.88 -4.92
CA ALA A 247 4.85 9.81 -4.35
C ALA A 247 5.89 9.10 -3.48
N ASN A 248 5.47 8.07 -2.72
CA ASN A 248 6.34 7.28 -1.84
C ASN A 248 7.40 6.51 -2.65
N ILE A 249 6.99 5.82 -3.71
CA ILE A 249 7.91 5.05 -4.56
C ILE A 249 8.83 5.97 -5.35
N ALA A 250 8.31 7.05 -5.94
CA ALA A 250 9.13 8.01 -6.68
C ALA A 250 10.23 8.60 -5.77
N THR A 251 9.86 9.09 -4.59
CA THR A 251 10.81 9.65 -3.62
C THR A 251 11.83 8.61 -3.15
N PHE A 252 11.36 7.39 -2.83
CA PHE A 252 12.23 6.30 -2.41
C PHE A 252 13.22 5.88 -3.50
N GLY A 253 12.74 5.78 -4.75
CA GLY A 253 13.56 5.47 -5.90
C GLY A 253 14.64 6.53 -6.15
N ILE A 254 14.25 7.80 -6.14
CA ILE A 254 15.17 8.93 -6.29
C ILE A 254 16.25 8.90 -5.21
N GLU A 255 15.87 8.69 -3.95
CA GLU A 255 16.81 8.74 -2.82
C GLU A 255 17.78 7.54 -2.76
N ASN A 256 17.37 6.37 -3.25
CA ASN A 256 18.08 5.13 -3.02
C ASN A 256 18.65 4.47 -4.29
N THR A 257 18.53 5.12 -5.44
CA THR A 257 19.10 4.63 -6.71
C THR A 257 19.99 5.69 -7.36
N GLY A 258 20.75 5.26 -8.37
CA GLY A 258 21.62 6.13 -9.18
C GLY A 258 21.04 6.47 -10.55
N VAL A 259 19.74 6.19 -10.78
CA VAL A 259 19.07 6.45 -12.06
C VAL A 259 18.04 7.55 -11.93
N GLU A 260 17.63 8.12 -13.06
CA GLU A 260 16.53 9.07 -13.09
C GLU A 260 15.19 8.40 -12.88
N TRP A 261 14.35 9.04 -12.07
CA TRP A 261 12.97 8.66 -11.82
C TRP A 261 12.02 9.69 -12.40
N LYS A 262 10.88 9.18 -12.86
CA LYS A 262 9.77 9.99 -13.38
C LYS A 262 8.55 9.82 -12.48
N TYR A 263 7.87 10.93 -12.24
CA TYR A 263 6.58 11.02 -11.57
C TYR A 263 5.69 11.94 -12.37
N THR A 264 4.61 11.42 -12.90
CA THR A 264 3.64 12.19 -13.69
C THR A 264 2.26 12.03 -13.05
N ALA A 265 1.56 13.14 -12.83
CA ALA A 265 0.20 13.16 -12.33
C ALA A 265 -0.72 13.81 -13.38
N GLY A 266 -1.93 13.31 -13.52
CA GLY A 266 -2.87 13.78 -14.52
C GLY A 266 -4.20 13.02 -14.51
N TYR A 267 -4.91 13.05 -15.62
CA TYR A 267 -6.18 12.35 -15.79
C TYR A 267 -6.10 11.26 -16.85
N ARG A 268 -6.80 10.17 -16.61
CA ARG A 268 -7.15 9.17 -17.62
C ARG A 268 -8.63 8.84 -17.45
N ASP A 269 -9.38 8.96 -18.54
CA ASP A 269 -10.84 8.73 -18.56
C ASP A 269 -11.59 9.54 -17.47
N GLY A 270 -11.13 10.77 -17.19
CA GLY A 270 -11.68 11.66 -16.17
C GLY A 270 -11.27 11.33 -14.73
N GLU A 271 -10.49 10.27 -14.50
CA GLU A 271 -9.99 9.90 -13.17
C GLU A 271 -8.56 10.38 -12.93
N LYS A 272 -8.28 10.84 -11.70
CA LYS A 272 -6.92 11.18 -11.27
C LYS A 272 -6.04 9.94 -11.22
N LYS A 273 -4.95 9.94 -11.97
CA LYS A 273 -3.98 8.84 -12.05
C LYS A 273 -2.55 9.38 -11.92
N TYR A 274 -1.66 8.47 -11.54
CA TYR A 274 -0.24 8.76 -11.32
C TYR A 274 0.58 7.71 -12.06
N ILE A 275 1.57 8.14 -12.83
CA ILE A 275 2.52 7.27 -13.51
C ILE A 275 3.89 7.51 -12.90
N ILE A 276 4.54 6.42 -12.47
CA ILE A 276 5.87 6.44 -11.88
C ILE A 276 6.77 5.44 -12.60
N GLY A 277 8.06 5.74 -12.65
CA GLY A 277 8.99 4.78 -13.25
C GLY A 277 10.40 5.32 -13.40
N ASN A 278 11.24 4.51 -14.04
CA ASN A 278 12.62 4.84 -14.38
C ASN A 278 13.06 4.10 -15.63
N SER A 279 14.16 4.55 -16.22
CA SER A 279 14.71 3.97 -17.46
C SER A 279 15.90 3.04 -17.23
N SER A 280 16.28 2.73 -16.01
CA SER A 280 17.52 2.02 -15.70
C SER A 280 18.80 2.65 -16.25
N ARG A 281 18.78 3.93 -16.62
CA ARG A 281 19.89 4.68 -17.18
C ARG A 281 20.29 5.82 -16.28
N ASP A 282 21.58 6.14 -16.30
CA ASP A 282 22.11 7.20 -15.46
C ASP A 282 21.75 8.62 -15.94
N TYR A 283 21.21 8.79 -17.16
CA TYR A 283 21.15 10.09 -17.83
C TYR A 283 19.84 10.47 -18.54
N SER A 284 18.85 9.59 -18.65
CA SER A 284 17.57 9.96 -19.25
C SER A 284 16.43 9.01 -18.91
N VAL A 285 15.34 9.54 -18.41
CA VAL A 285 14.03 8.88 -18.49
C VAL A 285 13.48 9.12 -19.88
N SER A 286 13.16 8.06 -20.62
CA SER A 286 12.67 8.17 -21.98
C SER A 286 11.51 9.15 -22.10
N THR A 287 11.61 10.04 -23.07
CA THR A 287 10.45 10.71 -23.62
C THR A 287 9.58 9.67 -24.33
N LEU A 288 8.34 9.80 -24.18
CA LEU A 288 7.24 8.87 -24.36
C LEU A 288 6.94 8.43 -25.80
N GLU A 289 7.75 8.80 -26.78
CA GLU A 289 7.56 8.45 -28.18
C GLU A 289 8.34 7.17 -28.51
N GLY A 290 7.62 6.12 -28.89
CA GLY A 290 8.21 4.88 -29.40
C GLY A 290 8.29 3.69 -28.44
N ILE A 291 7.59 3.73 -27.30
CA ILE A 291 7.47 2.61 -26.38
C ILE A 291 6.26 1.75 -26.79
N ASN A 292 6.46 0.46 -27.04
CA ASN A 292 5.35 -0.51 -27.13
C ASN A 292 4.63 -0.56 -25.77
N ASN A 293 3.31 -0.40 -25.76
CA ASN A 293 2.48 -0.24 -24.54
C ASN A 293 2.82 1.05 -23.79
N ASN A 294 2.80 2.18 -24.48
CA ASN A 294 3.03 3.50 -23.91
C ASN A 294 2.04 3.77 -22.75
N PRO A 295 2.51 3.86 -21.48
CA PRO A 295 1.60 4.09 -20.34
C PRO A 295 0.97 5.48 -20.37
N PHE A 296 1.39 6.36 -21.28
CA PHE A 296 0.88 7.73 -21.44
C PHE A 296 -0.12 7.89 -22.59
N GLU A 297 -0.40 6.82 -23.34
CA GLU A 297 -1.47 6.86 -24.35
C GLU A 297 -2.81 7.14 -23.68
N GLY A 298 -3.52 8.20 -24.11
CA GLY A 298 -4.76 8.66 -23.49
C GLY A 298 -4.62 9.31 -22.10
N PHE A 299 -3.39 9.52 -21.62
CA PHE A 299 -3.14 10.20 -20.36
C PHE A 299 -2.98 11.72 -20.57
N GLN A 300 -3.68 12.51 -19.78
CA GLN A 300 -3.63 13.98 -19.80
C GLN A 300 -2.81 14.48 -18.59
N PRO A 301 -1.51 14.77 -18.77
CA PRO A 301 -0.65 15.17 -17.67
C PRO A 301 -0.95 16.61 -17.21
N ILE A 302 -0.91 16.83 -15.90
CA ILE A 302 -0.93 18.15 -15.25
C ILE A 302 0.44 18.45 -14.63
N VAL A 303 1.10 17.43 -14.08
CA VAL A 303 2.41 17.51 -13.46
C VAL A 303 3.31 16.47 -14.10
N ASP A 304 4.50 16.87 -14.51
CA ASP A 304 5.53 15.98 -15.04
C ASP A 304 6.87 16.31 -14.41
N ILE A 305 7.31 15.45 -13.47
CA ILE A 305 8.53 15.63 -12.69
C ILE A 305 9.47 14.48 -12.97
N HIS A 306 10.75 14.77 -13.17
CA HIS A 306 11.81 13.77 -13.17
C HIS A 306 12.97 14.20 -12.26
N SER A 307 13.84 13.28 -11.92
CA SER A 307 15.00 13.54 -11.09
C SER A 307 16.28 13.59 -11.91
N HIS A 308 17.20 14.46 -11.51
CA HIS A 308 18.56 14.46 -12.04
C HIS A 308 19.55 14.01 -10.94
N PRO A 309 20.50 13.12 -11.25
CA PRO A 309 21.52 12.70 -10.30
C PRO A 309 22.57 13.80 -10.04
N SER A 310 22.63 14.86 -10.86
CA SER A 310 23.56 15.97 -10.71
C SER A 310 22.87 17.32 -10.47
N THR A 311 23.61 18.31 -9.95
CA THR A 311 23.11 19.62 -9.48
C THR A 311 22.84 20.67 -10.59
N GLN A 312 22.52 20.27 -11.80
CA GLN A 312 22.22 21.22 -12.89
C GLN A 312 20.71 21.32 -13.12
N GLY A 313 20.23 22.53 -13.48
CA GLY A 313 18.82 22.77 -13.82
C GLY A 313 18.30 21.89 -14.96
N ALA A 314 17.06 22.11 -15.40
CA ALA A 314 16.51 21.40 -16.55
C ALA A 314 17.46 21.53 -17.75
N SER A 315 17.72 20.43 -18.44
CA SER A 315 18.55 20.40 -19.63
C SER A 315 17.83 21.08 -20.82
N GLU A 316 18.57 21.40 -21.88
CA GLU A 316 17.93 21.89 -23.12
C GLU A 316 16.92 20.87 -23.67
N HIS A 317 17.19 19.57 -23.49
CA HIS A 317 16.31 18.51 -23.91
C HIS A 317 14.99 18.50 -23.12
N ASP A 318 15.05 18.70 -21.79
CA ASP A 318 13.86 18.83 -20.94
C ASP A 318 13.01 20.02 -21.36
N MET A 319 13.64 21.18 -21.62
CA MET A 319 12.93 22.37 -22.06
C MET A 319 12.28 22.17 -23.44
N LEU A 320 12.93 21.48 -24.37
CA LEU A 320 12.35 21.16 -25.68
C LEU A 320 11.13 20.24 -25.54
N ASN A 321 11.17 19.25 -24.62
CA ASN A 321 10.07 18.35 -24.37
C ASN A 321 8.85 19.02 -23.75
N SER A 322 9.01 20.16 -23.10
CA SER A 322 7.90 20.94 -22.54
C SER A 322 7.21 21.84 -23.58
N LYS A 323 7.78 21.98 -24.75
CA LYS A 323 7.27 22.89 -25.80
C LYS A 323 5.92 22.43 -26.34
N GLY A 324 4.95 23.35 -26.34
CA GLY A 324 3.59 23.09 -26.86
C GLY A 324 2.67 22.30 -25.90
N LYS A 325 3.14 21.98 -24.72
CA LYS A 325 2.33 21.29 -23.68
C LYS A 325 1.79 22.31 -22.67
N ASN A 326 0.74 23.04 -23.08
CA ASN A 326 0.08 24.02 -22.22
C ASN A 326 -0.67 23.32 -21.06
N GLY A 327 -0.76 23.97 -19.91
CA GLY A 327 -1.43 23.44 -18.73
C GLY A 327 -0.63 22.38 -17.95
N VAL A 328 0.59 22.01 -18.38
CA VAL A 328 1.44 21.05 -17.68
C VAL A 328 2.52 21.76 -16.89
N SER A 329 2.63 21.45 -15.61
CA SER A 329 3.72 21.89 -14.72
C SER A 329 4.90 20.94 -14.81
N PHE A 330 6.01 21.40 -15.40
CA PHE A 330 7.23 20.61 -15.53
C PHE A 330 8.20 20.91 -14.38
N GLY A 331 8.86 19.87 -13.85
CA GLY A 331 9.84 20.01 -12.78
C GLY A 331 10.98 19.02 -12.85
N VAL A 332 12.16 19.47 -12.44
CA VAL A 332 13.34 18.63 -12.20
C VAL A 332 13.65 18.62 -10.71
N TYR A 333 13.69 17.44 -10.13
CA TYR A 333 14.06 17.26 -8.73
C TYR A 333 15.53 16.89 -8.59
N PHE A 334 16.23 17.60 -7.73
CA PHE A 334 17.62 17.35 -7.38
C PHE A 334 17.73 16.72 -6.00
N LYS A 335 18.23 15.49 -5.97
CA LYS A 335 18.42 14.68 -4.77
C LYS A 335 19.33 15.36 -3.74
N ASP A 336 20.48 15.88 -4.17
CA ASP A 336 21.52 16.40 -3.29
C ASP A 336 21.08 17.60 -2.46
N ASN A 337 20.26 18.47 -3.04
CA ASN A 337 19.76 19.66 -2.37
C ASN A 337 18.27 19.60 -2.03
N LYS A 338 17.60 18.48 -2.33
CA LYS A 338 16.17 18.25 -2.09
C LYS A 338 15.29 19.38 -2.62
N THR A 339 15.55 19.80 -3.84
CA THR A 339 14.86 20.94 -4.45
C THR A 339 14.25 20.54 -5.78
N LEU A 340 12.96 20.84 -5.96
CA LEU A 340 12.27 20.81 -7.23
C LEU A 340 12.44 22.17 -7.92
N TYR A 341 12.92 22.16 -9.14
CA TYR A 341 12.98 23.34 -10.01
C TYR A 341 11.93 23.23 -11.11
N GLU A 342 10.96 24.15 -11.10
CA GLU A 342 9.98 24.25 -12.18
C GLU A 342 10.66 24.86 -13.42
N TYR A 343 10.29 24.38 -14.61
CA TYR A 343 10.82 24.85 -15.87
C TYR A 343 9.76 24.88 -16.98
N ASN A 344 10.08 25.56 -18.09
CA ASN A 344 9.29 25.49 -19.31
C ASN A 344 10.24 25.54 -20.54
N SER A 345 9.68 25.60 -21.75
CA SER A 345 10.44 25.62 -23.01
C SER A 345 11.39 26.83 -23.18
N VAL A 346 11.33 27.82 -22.31
CA VAL A 346 12.13 29.06 -22.40
C VAL A 346 13.09 29.19 -21.22
N ARG A 347 12.71 28.74 -20.02
CA ARG A 347 13.49 28.92 -18.79
C ARG A 347 13.72 27.59 -18.08
N SER A 348 14.97 27.30 -17.78
CA SER A 348 15.37 26.08 -17.04
C SER A 348 15.08 26.14 -15.54
N ASN A 349 14.75 27.31 -15.02
CA ASN A 349 14.42 27.50 -13.59
C ASN A 349 13.42 28.68 -13.48
N LEU A 350 12.13 28.35 -13.32
CA LEU A 350 11.06 29.32 -13.07
C LEU A 350 10.90 29.58 -11.57
N ASN A 351 10.80 28.50 -10.81
CA ASN A 351 10.66 28.50 -9.36
C ASN A 351 11.51 27.38 -8.75
N SER A 352 11.84 27.53 -7.48
CA SER A 352 12.51 26.48 -6.72
C SER A 352 11.74 26.18 -5.43
N ILE A 353 11.44 24.90 -5.18
CA ILE A 353 10.64 24.45 -4.07
C ILE A 353 11.40 23.39 -3.31
N LYS A 354 11.59 23.58 -2.00
CA LYS A 354 12.19 22.57 -1.14
C LYS A 354 11.20 21.42 -0.92
N MET A 355 11.68 20.19 -1.16
CA MET A 355 10.93 18.96 -1.02
C MET A 355 11.65 18.06 -0.02
N ASN A 356 11.33 18.18 1.25
CA ASN A 356 12.02 17.43 2.31
C ASN A 356 11.42 16.04 2.54
N SER A 357 10.23 15.80 1.96
CA SER A 357 9.49 14.55 2.16
C SER A 357 8.56 14.25 0.98
N MET A 358 8.09 13.00 0.93
CA MET A 358 7.01 12.55 0.05
C MET A 358 5.76 13.44 0.18
N LEU A 359 5.44 13.92 1.40
CA LEU A 359 4.27 14.79 1.62
C LEU A 359 4.38 16.12 0.88
N ASP A 360 5.59 16.64 0.67
CA ASP A 360 5.79 17.88 -0.07
C ASP A 360 5.49 17.67 -1.57
N LEU A 361 5.87 16.52 -2.12
CA LEU A 361 5.52 16.14 -3.48
C LEU A 361 4.01 15.97 -3.66
N MET A 362 3.34 15.32 -2.70
CA MET A 362 1.89 15.20 -2.72
C MET A 362 1.19 16.56 -2.64
N ARG A 363 1.60 17.44 -1.71
CA ARG A 363 1.04 18.80 -1.57
C ARG A 363 1.22 19.61 -2.84
N TYR A 364 2.40 19.52 -3.46
CA TYR A 364 2.66 20.18 -4.73
C TYR A 364 1.68 19.71 -5.80
N THR A 365 1.54 18.39 -5.95
CA THR A 365 0.65 17.79 -6.95
C THR A 365 -0.83 18.17 -6.72
N PHE A 366 -1.31 18.12 -5.47
CA PHE A 366 -2.69 18.52 -5.15
C PHE A 366 -2.96 19.99 -5.48
N ARG A 367 -1.99 20.88 -5.20
CA ARG A 367 -2.13 22.28 -5.58
C ARG A 367 -2.28 22.44 -7.09
N LYS A 368 -1.48 21.71 -7.88
CA LYS A 368 -1.56 21.77 -9.35
C LYS A 368 -2.88 21.20 -9.90
N TYR A 369 -3.43 20.18 -9.30
CA TYR A 369 -4.78 19.70 -9.63
C TYR A 369 -5.83 20.79 -9.38
N ASN A 370 -5.79 21.47 -8.23
CA ASN A 370 -6.77 22.50 -7.88
C ASN A 370 -6.62 23.72 -8.80
N GLU A 371 -5.40 24.14 -9.15
CA GLU A 371 -5.15 25.22 -10.12
C GLU A 371 -5.76 24.89 -11.49
N ASN A 372 -5.73 23.63 -11.92
CA ASN A 372 -6.28 23.19 -13.19
C ASN A 372 -7.83 23.04 -13.16
N ASP A 373 -8.37 22.55 -12.03
CA ASP A 373 -9.83 22.40 -11.85
C ASP A 373 -10.55 23.78 -11.74
N GLU A 374 -9.84 24.89 -11.44
CA GLU A 374 -10.38 26.25 -11.39
C GLU A 374 -10.35 26.97 -12.77
N GLU A 375 -9.60 26.45 -13.74
CA GLU A 375 -9.50 27.02 -15.11
C GLU A 375 -10.51 26.39 -16.10
N GLU A 376 -11.19 25.28 -15.74
CA GLU A 376 -12.29 24.68 -16.51
C GLU A 376 -13.67 25.20 -16.01
#